data_1f582a8f30e9b556fbdbb4a7a6c40706
#
_entry.id   1f582a8f30e9b556fbdbb4a7a6c40706
#
_cell.length_a   1.000
_cell.length_b   1.000
_cell.length_c   1.000
_cell.angle_alpha   90.00
_cell.angle_beta   90.00
_cell.angle_gamma   90.00
#
_symmetry.space_group_name_H-M   'P 1'
#
loop_
_entity.id
_entity.type
_entity.pdbx_description
1 polymer ?
#
loop_
_entity_poly.entity_id
_entity_poly.type
_entity_poly.pdbx_seq_one_letter_code
_entity_poly.pdbx_strand_id
1 'polypeptide(L)'
;MPPINTSYLICSTPRSGSTLLCEALRNTRLAGRPEEYFQHRMQTGVPRRPTEYFEGVRSTEIFDILGTYTRVDDEEIPFDPRGFADYEAFLDWVREAGTTPNGVFGGKVMWGYFNGFVDRLRGVVRNAVIETPDVLDRVFPDLHYVWVTREDKVGQAISLWKAIQTWTWRRDDGDNLPGHELRYSFDAIDHLAKQLVRDEVEWHQYFDRVGVRPHTVVYEQFVERYEQTALDILAYLSVDCPPGHSFGERRMRRQADELSRDWSQRYWAEAQRRREAAAGDQLSDLALG
;
A
#
# COMPACT_ATOMS: atom_id res chain seq x y z
N MET A 1 27.58 5.16 -7.81
CA MET A 1 26.52 4.34 -7.18
C MET A 1 27.08 2.94 -6.93
N PRO A 2 26.93 2.36 -5.73
CA PRO A 2 27.27 0.95 -5.56
C PRO A 2 26.44 0.10 -6.51
N PRO A 3 26.96 -0.99 -7.08
CA PRO A 3 26.16 -1.90 -7.89
C PRO A 3 25.04 -2.50 -7.03
N ILE A 4 23.86 -2.64 -7.61
CA ILE A 4 22.75 -3.35 -6.95
C ILE A 4 23.03 -4.84 -7.11
N ASN A 5 23.15 -5.54 -5.98
CA ASN A 5 23.42 -6.98 -5.94
C ASN A 5 22.15 -7.76 -5.62
N THR A 6 21.28 -7.21 -4.77
CA THR A 6 20.02 -7.80 -4.35
C THR A 6 18.94 -6.74 -4.35
N SER A 7 17.78 -7.07 -4.87
CA SER A 7 16.63 -6.17 -4.93
C SER A 7 15.42 -6.82 -4.27
N TYR A 8 14.53 -6.01 -3.70
CA TYR A 8 13.21 -6.49 -3.31
C TYR A 8 12.11 -5.44 -3.50
N LEU A 9 10.90 -5.93 -3.74
CA LEU A 9 9.69 -5.12 -3.77
C LEU A 9 8.75 -5.54 -2.64
N ILE A 10 8.38 -4.56 -1.81
CA ILE A 10 7.29 -4.69 -0.84
C ILE A 10 5.99 -4.55 -1.62
N CYS A 11 5.32 -5.69 -1.82
CA CYS A 11 4.02 -5.80 -2.48
C CYS A 11 2.91 -5.64 -1.43
N SER A 12 1.98 -4.74 -1.65
CA SER A 12 0.99 -4.42 -0.62
C SER A 12 -0.29 -3.82 -1.18
N THR A 13 -1.27 -3.65 -0.28
CA THR A 13 -2.46 -2.82 -0.48
C THR A 13 -2.41 -1.61 0.47
N PRO A 14 -3.17 -0.52 0.20
CA PRO A 14 -3.17 0.65 1.08
C PRO A 14 -3.51 0.30 2.54
N ARG A 15 -2.83 0.94 3.48
CA ARG A 15 -3.07 0.79 4.94
C ARG A 15 -2.82 -0.62 5.50
N SER A 16 -2.07 -1.46 4.82
CA SER A 16 -1.66 -2.80 5.28
C SER A 16 -0.53 -2.78 6.33
N GLY A 17 0.05 -1.62 6.64
CA GLY A 17 1.25 -1.49 7.49
C GLY A 17 2.56 -1.47 6.70
N SER A 18 2.51 -1.47 5.38
CA SER A 18 3.70 -1.49 4.52
C SER A 18 4.63 -0.29 4.72
N THR A 19 4.10 0.90 5.07
CA THR A 19 4.92 2.08 5.40
C THR A 19 5.70 1.88 6.71
N LEU A 20 5.08 1.25 7.72
CA LEU A 20 5.76 0.86 8.96
C LEU A 20 6.87 -0.17 8.69
N LEU A 21 6.63 -1.11 7.75
CA LEU A 21 7.66 -2.07 7.32
C LEU A 21 8.81 -1.37 6.60
N CYS A 22 8.52 -0.40 5.72
CA CYS A 22 9.57 0.43 5.10
C CYS A 22 10.43 1.11 6.17
N GLU A 23 9.83 1.66 7.23
CA GLU A 23 10.57 2.25 8.34
C GLU A 23 11.45 1.21 9.05
N ALA A 24 10.90 0.03 9.38
CA ALA A 24 11.64 -1.04 10.05
C ALA A 24 12.88 -1.46 9.26
N LEU A 25 12.73 -1.64 7.95
CA LEU A 25 13.81 -2.04 7.06
C LEU A 25 14.86 -0.92 6.88
N ARG A 26 14.45 0.34 6.74
CA ARG A 26 15.38 1.48 6.72
C ARG A 26 16.17 1.59 8.03
N ASN A 27 15.51 1.33 9.17
CA ASN A 27 16.14 1.37 10.48
C ASN A 27 17.25 0.31 10.64
N THR A 28 17.24 -0.75 9.83
CA THR A 28 18.34 -1.71 9.76
C THR A 28 19.60 -1.11 9.12
N ARG A 29 19.50 -0.10 8.25
CA ARG A 29 20.56 0.45 7.41
C ARG A 29 21.24 -0.57 6.49
N LEU A 30 20.69 -1.78 6.38
CA LEU A 30 21.22 -2.90 5.60
C LEU A 30 20.27 -3.34 4.49
N ALA A 31 18.97 -3.10 4.66
CA ALA A 31 17.91 -3.59 3.77
C ALA A 31 17.47 -2.54 2.72
N GLY A 32 18.36 -1.77 2.16
CA GLY A 32 17.97 -0.71 1.26
C GLY A 32 17.22 0.44 1.97
N ARG A 33 16.63 1.31 1.17
CA ARG A 33 15.77 2.41 1.67
C ARG A 33 14.41 2.34 1.00
N PRO A 34 13.58 1.34 1.34
CA PRO A 34 12.29 1.16 0.69
C PRO A 34 11.36 2.34 0.94
N GLU A 35 10.79 2.86 -0.13
CA GLU A 35 9.74 3.88 -0.16
C GLU A 35 8.74 3.57 -1.27
N GLU A 36 7.60 4.26 -1.28
CA GLU A 36 6.57 4.12 -2.30
C GLU A 36 6.89 4.97 -3.55
N TYR A 37 8.02 4.67 -4.19
CA TYR A 37 8.51 5.40 -5.36
C TYR A 37 7.55 5.34 -6.56
N PHE A 38 6.75 4.27 -6.69
CA PHE A 38 5.99 3.93 -7.89
C PHE A 38 4.49 4.23 -7.78
N GLN A 39 4.10 5.24 -7.00
CA GLN A 39 2.70 5.57 -6.71
C GLN A 39 2.05 6.50 -7.76
N HIS A 40 2.30 6.27 -9.05
CA HIS A 40 1.84 7.15 -10.10
C HIS A 40 0.94 6.42 -11.08
N ARG A 41 -0.26 6.95 -11.33
CA ARG A 41 -1.16 6.42 -12.36
C ARG A 41 -0.61 6.71 -13.76
N MET A 42 -0.82 5.76 -14.69
CA MET A 42 -0.40 5.94 -16.09
C MET A 42 -1.09 7.13 -16.74
N GLN A 43 -2.38 7.34 -16.46
CA GLN A 43 -3.21 8.36 -17.09
C GLN A 43 -2.85 9.78 -16.67
N THR A 44 -2.47 9.97 -15.41
CA THR A 44 -2.30 11.31 -14.83
C THR A 44 -0.86 11.63 -14.43
N GLY A 45 0.00 10.62 -14.29
CA GLY A 45 1.36 10.79 -13.79
C GLY A 45 1.45 11.16 -12.30
N VAL A 46 0.32 11.14 -11.57
CA VAL A 46 0.23 11.49 -10.14
C VAL A 46 -0.43 10.37 -9.35
N PRO A 47 -0.32 10.37 -8.01
CA PRO A 47 -1.05 9.45 -7.15
C PRO A 47 -2.56 9.53 -7.33
N ARG A 48 -3.26 8.46 -6.92
CA ARG A 48 -4.72 8.36 -6.97
C ARG A 48 -5.36 9.47 -6.11
N ARG A 49 -6.29 10.22 -6.70
CA ARG A 49 -7.07 11.24 -6.00
C ARG A 49 -8.19 10.59 -5.15
N PRO A 50 -8.75 11.27 -4.12
CA PRO A 50 -9.82 10.74 -3.27
C PRO A 50 -11.00 10.16 -4.04
N THR A 51 -11.53 10.86 -5.01
CA THR A 51 -12.68 10.43 -5.82
C THR A 51 -12.37 9.22 -6.70
N GLU A 52 -11.12 9.03 -7.09
CA GLU A 52 -10.69 7.92 -7.94
C GLU A 52 -10.65 6.56 -7.22
N TYR A 53 -10.74 6.56 -5.86
CA TYR A 53 -10.95 5.33 -5.08
C TYR A 53 -12.37 4.78 -5.24
N PHE A 54 -13.29 5.59 -5.75
CA PHE A 54 -14.72 5.28 -5.92
C PHE A 54 -15.15 5.31 -7.38
N GLU A 55 -14.24 5.05 -8.30
CA GLU A 55 -14.56 4.91 -9.73
C GLU A 55 -15.65 3.85 -9.94
N GLY A 56 -16.73 4.20 -10.64
CA GLY A 56 -17.87 3.33 -10.89
C GLY A 56 -18.88 3.22 -9.73
N VAL A 57 -18.63 3.83 -8.58
CA VAL A 57 -19.57 3.89 -7.47
C VAL A 57 -20.59 5.00 -7.69
N ARG A 58 -21.88 4.67 -7.51
CA ARG A 58 -22.99 5.64 -7.58
C ARG A 58 -23.50 5.90 -6.16
N SER A 59 -22.85 6.80 -5.42
CA SER A 59 -23.26 7.18 -4.06
C SER A 59 -23.11 8.68 -3.89
N THR A 60 -24.22 9.40 -3.79
CA THR A 60 -24.22 10.84 -3.51
C THR A 60 -23.59 11.13 -2.16
N GLU A 61 -23.84 10.31 -1.14
CA GLU A 61 -23.27 10.45 0.20
C GLU A 61 -21.74 10.47 0.18
N ILE A 62 -21.09 9.54 -0.53
CA ILE A 62 -19.64 9.46 -0.60
C ILE A 62 -19.07 10.74 -1.24
N PHE A 63 -19.64 11.16 -2.37
CA PHE A 63 -19.15 12.33 -3.09
C PHE A 63 -19.47 13.64 -2.37
N ASP A 64 -20.58 13.73 -1.63
CA ASP A 64 -20.88 14.86 -0.75
C ASP A 64 -19.88 14.97 0.40
N ILE A 65 -19.48 13.81 0.98
CA ILE A 65 -18.43 13.80 1.99
C ILE A 65 -17.11 14.28 1.38
N LEU A 66 -16.69 13.73 0.26
CA LEU A 66 -15.42 14.07 -0.39
C LEU A 66 -15.40 15.52 -0.90
N GLY A 67 -16.53 16.04 -1.35
CA GLY A 67 -16.66 17.44 -1.80
C GLY A 67 -16.56 18.49 -0.69
N THR A 68 -16.71 18.10 0.58
CA THR A 68 -16.56 19.01 1.74
C THR A 68 -15.10 19.22 2.15
N TYR A 69 -14.18 18.39 1.65
CA TYR A 69 -12.76 18.49 1.96
C TYR A 69 -12.09 19.33 0.86
N THR A 70 -11.75 20.55 1.19
CA THR A 70 -10.87 21.37 0.36
C THR A 70 -9.51 20.68 0.31
N ARG A 71 -9.05 20.41 -0.89
CA ARG A 71 -7.72 19.89 -1.14
C ARG A 71 -6.71 20.84 -0.50
N VAL A 72 -5.91 20.34 0.42
CA VAL A 72 -4.65 21.00 0.80
C VAL A 72 -3.70 20.68 -0.35
N ASP A 73 -3.46 21.67 -1.21
CA ASP A 73 -2.67 21.51 -2.45
C ASP A 73 -1.16 21.30 -2.21
N ASP A 74 -0.73 21.20 -0.94
CA ASP A 74 0.65 21.31 -0.50
C ASP A 74 1.29 20.03 0.04
N GLU A 75 0.65 18.85 -0.06
CA GLU A 75 1.42 17.64 0.14
C GLU A 75 2.42 17.50 -1.01
N GLU A 76 3.67 17.80 -0.74
CA GLU A 76 4.77 17.41 -1.61
C GLU A 76 4.61 15.93 -1.94
N ILE A 77 4.34 15.64 -3.20
CA ILE A 77 4.45 14.28 -3.72
C ILE A 77 5.95 13.99 -3.73
N PRO A 78 6.47 13.22 -2.74
CA PRO A 78 7.92 13.14 -2.52
C PRO A 78 8.69 12.63 -3.74
N PHE A 79 7.96 11.98 -4.68
CA PHE A 79 8.54 11.29 -5.82
C PHE A 79 7.67 11.49 -7.07
N ASP A 80 7.63 12.72 -7.58
CA ASP A 80 6.92 13.02 -8.83
C ASP A 80 7.83 12.76 -10.04
N PRO A 81 7.55 11.73 -10.87
CA PRO A 81 8.37 11.46 -12.07
C PRO A 81 8.34 12.59 -13.10
N ARG A 82 7.39 13.52 -13.02
CA ARG A 82 7.32 14.68 -13.92
C ARG A 82 8.44 15.71 -13.67
N GLY A 83 9.09 15.65 -12.50
CA GLY A 83 10.27 16.46 -12.19
C GLY A 83 11.56 16.00 -12.87
N PHE A 84 11.54 14.83 -13.54
CA PHE A 84 12.65 14.24 -14.25
C PHE A 84 12.51 14.42 -15.77
N ALA A 85 13.62 14.35 -16.49
CA ALA A 85 13.64 14.49 -17.95
C ALA A 85 12.78 13.41 -18.65
N ASP A 86 12.84 12.17 -18.13
CA ASP A 86 12.07 11.03 -18.56
C ASP A 86 11.96 9.99 -17.43
N TYR A 87 11.27 8.89 -17.68
CA TYR A 87 11.08 7.83 -16.68
C TYR A 87 12.37 7.03 -16.43
N GLU A 88 13.31 6.99 -17.37
CA GLU A 88 14.63 6.35 -17.19
C GLU A 88 15.45 7.12 -16.16
N ALA A 89 15.52 8.46 -16.27
CA ALA A 89 16.17 9.33 -15.29
C ALA A 89 15.54 9.24 -13.88
N PHE A 90 14.20 9.16 -13.81
CA PHE A 90 13.49 8.90 -12.55
C PHE A 90 13.87 7.54 -11.96
N LEU A 91 13.91 6.50 -12.77
CA LEU A 91 14.25 5.15 -12.33
C LEU A 91 15.69 5.05 -11.82
N ASP A 92 16.63 5.71 -12.48
CA ASP A 92 18.02 5.78 -12.04
C ASP A 92 18.14 6.47 -10.68
N TRP A 93 17.42 7.57 -10.48
CA TRP A 93 17.33 8.23 -9.19
C TRP A 93 16.70 7.32 -8.12
N VAL A 94 15.62 6.60 -8.42
CA VAL A 94 15.00 5.64 -7.50
C VAL A 94 15.97 4.55 -7.08
N ARG A 95 16.72 4.00 -8.03
CA ARG A 95 17.73 2.95 -7.77
C ARG A 95 18.84 3.47 -6.87
N GLU A 96 19.29 4.71 -7.06
CA GLU A 96 20.28 5.35 -6.18
C GLU A 96 19.69 5.62 -4.79
N ALA A 97 18.52 6.26 -4.71
CA ALA A 97 17.85 6.62 -3.46
C ALA A 97 17.47 5.40 -2.62
N GLY A 98 17.01 4.32 -3.28
CA GLY A 98 16.53 3.08 -2.64
C GLY A 98 17.63 2.11 -2.22
N THR A 99 18.91 2.34 -2.61
CA THR A 99 20.00 1.40 -2.38
C THR A 99 20.88 1.80 -1.19
N THR A 100 21.20 0.84 -0.34
CA THR A 100 22.20 1.00 0.75
C THR A 100 23.62 0.67 0.25
N PRO A 101 24.69 1.12 0.98
CA PRO A 101 26.08 0.92 0.55
C PRO A 101 26.48 -0.54 0.30
N ASN A 102 25.80 -1.51 0.91
CA ASN A 102 26.00 -2.95 0.70
C ASN A 102 25.35 -3.49 -0.59
N GLY A 103 24.77 -2.61 -1.43
CA GLY A 103 24.19 -2.99 -2.72
C GLY A 103 22.78 -3.57 -2.64
N VAL A 104 22.06 -3.40 -1.54
CA VAL A 104 20.67 -3.83 -1.40
C VAL A 104 19.73 -2.69 -1.78
N PHE A 105 18.87 -2.93 -2.77
CA PHE A 105 17.79 -2.04 -3.18
C PHE A 105 16.48 -2.46 -2.56
N GLY A 106 15.69 -1.51 -2.05
CA GLY A 106 14.32 -1.75 -1.59
C GLY A 106 13.32 -0.77 -2.19
N GLY A 107 12.18 -1.27 -2.66
CA GLY A 107 11.07 -0.46 -3.13
C GLY A 107 9.74 -0.98 -2.61
N LYS A 108 8.69 -0.13 -2.65
CA LYS A 108 7.32 -0.51 -2.32
C LYS A 108 6.40 -0.21 -3.49
N VAL A 109 5.50 -1.14 -3.79
CA VAL A 109 4.48 -0.96 -4.81
C VAL A 109 3.13 -1.51 -4.32
N MET A 110 2.06 -0.78 -4.60
CA MET A 110 0.69 -1.21 -4.34
C MET A 110 0.06 -1.76 -5.61
N TRP A 111 -0.85 -2.75 -5.46
CA TRP A 111 -1.51 -3.36 -6.61
C TRP A 111 -2.09 -2.33 -7.59
N GLY A 112 -2.77 -1.32 -7.07
CA GLY A 112 -3.41 -0.28 -7.89
C GLY A 112 -2.47 0.54 -8.78
N TYR A 113 -1.14 0.42 -8.58
CA TYR A 113 -0.11 1.05 -9.42
C TYR A 113 0.74 0.05 -10.18
N PHE A 114 0.64 -1.25 -9.85
CA PHE A 114 1.59 -2.26 -10.32
C PHE A 114 1.62 -2.40 -11.85
N ASN A 115 0.47 -2.50 -12.50
CA ASN A 115 0.42 -2.63 -13.97
C ASN A 115 1.01 -1.40 -14.67
N GLY A 116 0.63 -0.19 -14.22
CA GLY A 116 1.18 1.05 -14.79
C GLY A 116 2.68 1.21 -14.55
N PHE A 117 3.18 0.75 -13.41
CA PHE A 117 4.61 0.69 -13.11
C PHE A 117 5.34 -0.24 -14.10
N VAL A 118 4.84 -1.47 -14.28
CA VAL A 118 5.41 -2.45 -15.23
C VAL A 118 5.40 -1.93 -16.67
N ASP A 119 4.32 -1.27 -17.11
CA ASP A 119 4.23 -0.70 -18.45
C ASP A 119 5.26 0.41 -18.68
N ARG A 120 5.54 1.23 -17.67
CA ARG A 120 6.61 2.24 -17.74
C ARG A 120 7.99 1.58 -17.83
N LEU A 121 8.24 0.49 -17.09
CA LEU A 121 9.48 -0.27 -17.22
C LEU A 121 9.64 -0.89 -18.60
N ARG A 122 8.56 -1.40 -19.22
CA ARG A 122 8.59 -1.87 -20.62
C ARG A 122 9.02 -0.76 -21.57
N GLY A 123 8.57 0.46 -21.34
CA GLY A 123 9.00 1.65 -22.08
C GLY A 123 10.51 1.92 -21.95
N VAL A 124 11.05 1.83 -20.74
CA VAL A 124 12.50 2.01 -20.47
C VAL A 124 13.34 0.92 -21.15
N VAL A 125 12.94 -0.35 -21.04
CA VAL A 125 13.66 -1.46 -21.69
C VAL A 125 13.37 -1.55 -23.19
N ARG A 126 12.52 -0.67 -23.72
CA ARG A 126 12.14 -0.58 -25.15
C ARG A 126 11.64 -1.90 -25.72
N ASN A 127 10.88 -2.65 -24.94
CA ASN A 127 10.27 -3.91 -25.31
C ASN A 127 8.84 -4.01 -24.72
N ALA A 128 7.84 -3.71 -25.55
CA ALA A 128 6.43 -3.66 -25.13
C ALA A 128 5.82 -5.05 -24.86
N VAL A 129 6.42 -6.11 -25.38
CA VAL A 129 5.90 -7.49 -25.28
C VAL A 129 6.65 -8.37 -24.28
N ILE A 130 7.65 -7.81 -23.60
CA ILE A 130 8.40 -8.54 -22.57
C ILE A 130 7.47 -8.93 -21.41
N GLU A 131 7.59 -10.16 -20.93
CA GLU A 131 6.82 -10.63 -19.77
C GLU A 131 7.16 -9.85 -18.49
N THR A 132 6.18 -9.75 -17.60
CA THR A 132 6.35 -8.95 -16.36
C THR A 132 7.55 -9.39 -15.51
N PRO A 133 7.79 -10.68 -15.25
CA PRO A 133 8.98 -11.11 -14.52
C PRO A 133 10.28 -10.66 -15.18
N ASP A 134 10.38 -10.86 -16.49
CA ASP A 134 11.60 -10.58 -17.24
C ASP A 134 11.94 -9.07 -17.27
N VAL A 135 10.93 -8.19 -17.35
CA VAL A 135 11.19 -6.75 -17.28
C VAL A 135 11.62 -6.32 -15.88
N LEU A 136 11.02 -6.90 -14.84
CA LEU A 136 11.39 -6.63 -13.46
C LEU A 136 12.82 -7.10 -13.16
N ASP A 137 13.19 -8.30 -13.57
CA ASP A 137 14.53 -8.87 -13.36
C ASP A 137 15.63 -8.08 -14.10
N ARG A 138 15.30 -7.52 -15.29
CA ARG A 138 16.24 -6.63 -16.02
C ARG A 138 16.53 -5.32 -15.28
N VAL A 139 15.54 -4.80 -14.58
CA VAL A 139 15.62 -3.50 -13.90
C VAL A 139 16.13 -3.66 -12.47
N PHE A 140 15.73 -4.73 -11.81
CA PHE A 140 16.03 -5.02 -10.40
C PHE A 140 16.73 -6.37 -10.29
N PRO A 141 18.06 -6.40 -10.29
CA PRO A 141 18.83 -7.65 -10.20
C PRO A 141 18.51 -8.43 -8.93
N ASP A 142 18.46 -9.77 -9.01
CA ASP A 142 18.18 -10.69 -7.90
C ASP A 142 16.92 -10.25 -7.12
N LEU A 143 15.80 -10.16 -7.84
CA LEU A 143 14.55 -9.60 -7.31
C LEU A 143 13.82 -10.58 -6.40
N HIS A 144 13.59 -10.15 -5.17
CA HIS A 144 12.79 -10.83 -4.16
C HIS A 144 11.46 -10.08 -3.91
N TYR A 145 10.46 -10.79 -3.36
CA TYR A 145 9.15 -10.20 -3.06
C TYR A 145 8.82 -10.34 -1.58
N VAL A 146 8.43 -9.22 -0.95
CA VAL A 146 7.92 -9.19 0.41
C VAL A 146 6.45 -8.79 0.35
N TRP A 147 5.56 -9.73 0.67
CA TRP A 147 4.11 -9.51 0.66
C TRP A 147 3.63 -9.05 2.02
N VAL A 148 2.95 -7.89 2.08
CA VAL A 148 2.38 -7.35 3.31
C VAL A 148 0.87 -7.39 3.25
N THR A 149 0.27 -8.13 4.17
CA THR A 149 -1.19 -8.24 4.33
C THR A 149 -1.64 -7.82 5.73
N ARG A 150 -2.90 -7.51 5.87
CA ARG A 150 -3.57 -7.22 7.14
C ARG A 150 -4.84 -8.04 7.25
N GLU A 151 -5.03 -8.77 8.36
CA GLU A 151 -6.18 -9.65 8.57
C GLU A 151 -7.48 -8.86 8.75
N ASP A 152 -7.44 -7.79 9.56
CA ASP A 152 -8.58 -6.89 9.79
C ASP A 152 -8.85 -5.99 8.58
N LYS A 153 -9.59 -6.50 7.58
CA LYS A 153 -9.95 -5.76 6.36
C LYS A 153 -10.87 -4.58 6.61
N VAL A 154 -11.78 -4.70 7.55
CA VAL A 154 -12.68 -3.60 7.92
C VAL A 154 -11.90 -2.48 8.59
N GLY A 155 -11.04 -2.79 9.56
CA GLY A 155 -10.15 -1.80 10.17
C GLY A 155 -9.16 -1.19 9.18
N GLN A 156 -8.71 -1.97 8.18
CA GLN A 156 -7.89 -1.46 7.08
C GLN A 156 -8.67 -0.47 6.22
N ALA A 157 -9.91 -0.79 5.84
CA ALA A 157 -10.77 0.07 5.04
C ALA A 157 -11.17 1.35 5.80
N ILE A 158 -11.46 1.24 7.10
CA ILE A 158 -11.70 2.42 7.96
C ILE A 158 -10.48 3.34 7.98
N SER A 159 -9.28 2.79 8.14
CA SER A 159 -8.04 3.56 8.08
C SER A 159 -7.84 4.23 6.72
N LEU A 160 -8.20 3.55 5.64
CA LEU A 160 -8.14 4.09 4.28
C LEU A 160 -9.16 5.21 4.08
N TRP A 161 -10.41 5.00 4.52
CA TRP A 161 -11.47 6.01 4.41
C TRP A 161 -11.13 7.29 5.16
N LYS A 162 -10.53 7.18 6.35
CA LYS A 162 -10.02 8.34 7.12
C LYS A 162 -8.91 9.06 6.36
N ALA A 163 -7.95 8.33 5.79
CA ALA A 163 -6.85 8.90 5.03
C ALA A 163 -7.33 9.60 3.74
N ILE A 164 -8.33 9.03 3.05
CA ILE A 164 -8.94 9.64 1.85
C ILE A 164 -9.63 10.96 2.19
N GLN A 165 -10.35 11.04 3.30
CA GLN A 165 -11.04 12.25 3.74
C GLN A 165 -10.07 13.35 4.14
N THR A 166 -8.97 13.02 4.82
CA THR A 166 -8.00 14.00 5.34
C THR A 166 -6.85 14.27 4.39
N TRP A 167 -6.71 13.46 3.32
CA TRP A 167 -5.53 13.44 2.46
C TRP A 167 -4.22 13.15 3.22
N THR A 168 -4.32 12.65 4.48
CA THR A 168 -3.16 12.38 5.34
C THR A 168 -2.80 10.90 5.29
N TRP A 169 -1.72 10.59 4.58
CA TRP A 169 -1.25 9.21 4.38
C TRP A 169 -0.25 8.76 5.44
N ARG A 170 0.50 9.70 6.02
CA ARG A 170 1.46 9.49 7.10
C ARG A 170 1.09 10.40 8.26
N ARG A 171 1.21 9.90 9.49
CA ARG A 171 1.18 10.71 10.70
C ARG A 171 2.51 10.58 11.39
N ASP A 172 3.30 11.62 11.35
CA ASP A 172 4.41 11.82 12.28
C ASP A 172 3.86 12.39 13.58
N ASP A 173 4.57 12.20 14.70
CA ASP A 173 4.13 12.67 16.02
C ASP A 173 3.85 14.19 15.99
N GLY A 174 2.59 14.58 16.06
CA GLY A 174 2.18 16.00 16.14
C GLY A 174 1.09 16.46 15.17
N ASP A 175 0.82 15.72 14.09
CA ASP A 175 -0.17 16.11 13.09
C ASP A 175 -1.61 15.77 13.52
N ASN A 176 -2.10 16.51 14.51
CA ASN A 176 -3.53 16.71 14.65
C ASN A 176 -3.90 17.88 13.70
N LEU A 177 -4.37 17.55 12.49
CA LEU A 177 -4.98 18.56 11.63
C LEU A 177 -6.22 19.10 12.36
N PRO A 178 -6.20 20.38 12.83
CA PRO A 178 -7.37 20.95 13.48
C PRO A 178 -8.42 21.22 12.41
N GLY A 179 -9.62 20.66 12.58
CA GLY A 179 -10.81 21.17 11.92
C GLY A 179 -11.51 20.27 10.92
N HIS A 180 -11.05 19.05 10.64
CA HIS A 180 -11.80 18.12 9.79
C HIS A 180 -12.58 17.11 10.62
N GLU A 181 -13.90 17.27 10.68
CA GLU A 181 -14.80 16.28 11.26
C GLU A 181 -14.92 15.08 10.31
N LEU A 182 -14.25 13.97 10.66
CA LEU A 182 -14.31 12.73 9.89
C LEU A 182 -15.74 12.16 9.90
N ARG A 183 -16.26 11.81 8.73
CA ARG A 183 -17.61 11.32 8.54
C ARG A 183 -17.61 9.83 8.23
N TYR A 184 -18.40 9.08 9.00
CA TYR A 184 -18.66 7.67 8.75
C TYR A 184 -19.51 7.50 7.49
N SER A 185 -19.18 6.53 6.66
CA SER A 185 -20.05 5.99 5.61
C SER A 185 -19.86 4.48 5.50
N PHE A 186 -20.96 3.74 5.69
CA PHE A 186 -20.95 2.29 5.51
C PHE A 186 -20.55 1.93 4.08
N ASP A 187 -21.17 2.58 3.10
CA ASP A 187 -20.97 2.25 1.69
C ASP A 187 -19.52 2.52 1.23
N ALA A 188 -18.88 3.57 1.75
CA ALA A 188 -17.47 3.85 1.48
C ALA A 188 -16.56 2.78 2.07
N ILE A 189 -16.76 2.42 3.35
CA ILE A 189 -15.95 1.41 4.04
C ILE A 189 -16.13 0.04 3.41
N ASP A 190 -17.36 -0.36 3.08
CA ASP A 190 -17.69 -1.65 2.46
C ASP A 190 -17.08 -1.76 1.04
N HIS A 191 -17.19 -0.70 0.25
CA HIS A 191 -16.55 -0.63 -1.07
C HIS A 191 -15.02 -0.79 -0.96
N LEU A 192 -14.39 -0.03 -0.08
CA LEU A 192 -12.94 -0.08 0.12
C LEU A 192 -12.49 -1.44 0.67
N ALA A 193 -13.22 -2.05 1.61
CA ALA A 193 -12.91 -3.38 2.12
C ALA A 193 -12.93 -4.44 1.00
N LYS A 194 -13.96 -4.40 0.15
CA LYS A 194 -14.07 -5.28 -1.02
C LYS A 194 -12.97 -5.03 -2.04
N GLN A 195 -12.57 -3.78 -2.26
CA GLN A 195 -11.47 -3.44 -3.16
C GLN A 195 -10.14 -3.97 -2.63
N LEU A 196 -9.85 -3.78 -1.33
CA LEU A 196 -8.64 -4.29 -0.69
C LEU A 196 -8.52 -5.81 -0.82
N VAL A 197 -9.62 -6.54 -0.63
CA VAL A 197 -9.65 -8.00 -0.82
C VAL A 197 -9.37 -8.38 -2.28
N ARG A 198 -9.99 -7.69 -3.25
CA ARG A 198 -9.71 -7.94 -4.68
C ARG A 198 -8.23 -7.69 -5.02
N ASP A 199 -7.67 -6.58 -4.55
CA ASP A 199 -6.27 -6.25 -4.81
C ASP A 199 -5.30 -7.31 -4.21
N GLU A 200 -5.65 -7.92 -3.05
CA GLU A 200 -4.88 -9.03 -2.49
C GLU A 200 -5.00 -10.31 -3.32
N VAL A 201 -6.20 -10.63 -3.79
CA VAL A 201 -6.41 -11.78 -4.69
C VAL A 201 -5.57 -11.63 -5.96
N GLU A 202 -5.52 -10.44 -6.53
CA GLU A 202 -4.72 -10.15 -7.72
C GLU A 202 -3.20 -10.29 -7.44
N TRP A 203 -2.71 -9.88 -6.26
CA TRP A 203 -1.33 -10.14 -5.85
C TRP A 203 -1.04 -11.64 -5.77
N HIS A 204 -1.92 -12.43 -5.15
CA HIS A 204 -1.76 -13.88 -5.08
C HIS A 204 -1.75 -14.53 -6.46
N GLN A 205 -2.68 -14.14 -7.34
CA GLN A 205 -2.71 -14.62 -8.73
C GLN A 205 -1.42 -14.25 -9.49
N TYR A 206 -0.86 -13.07 -9.23
CA TYR A 206 0.43 -12.68 -9.80
C TYR A 206 1.55 -13.61 -9.33
N PHE A 207 1.70 -13.82 -8.02
CA PHE A 207 2.74 -14.69 -7.47
C PHE A 207 2.62 -16.14 -7.96
N ASP A 208 1.40 -16.67 -8.02
CA ASP A 208 1.14 -18.02 -8.53
C ASP A 208 1.50 -18.15 -10.00
N ARG A 209 1.12 -17.16 -10.83
CA ARG A 209 1.41 -17.15 -12.27
C ARG A 209 2.90 -17.09 -12.57
N VAL A 210 3.67 -16.34 -11.79
CA VAL A 210 5.12 -16.20 -11.98
C VAL A 210 5.93 -17.24 -11.21
N GLY A 211 5.27 -18.12 -10.43
CA GLY A 211 5.91 -19.19 -9.66
C GLY A 211 6.75 -18.71 -8.48
N VAL A 212 6.45 -17.50 -7.95
CA VAL A 212 7.19 -16.88 -6.85
C VAL A 212 6.48 -17.15 -5.52
N ARG A 213 7.26 -17.44 -4.49
CA ARG A 213 6.80 -17.49 -3.08
C ARG A 213 7.35 -16.28 -2.33
N PRO A 214 6.54 -15.23 -2.10
CA PRO A 214 6.99 -14.06 -1.39
C PRO A 214 7.21 -14.36 0.10
N HIS A 215 8.11 -13.62 0.75
CA HIS A 215 8.15 -13.56 2.20
C HIS A 215 6.91 -12.80 2.70
N THR A 216 6.03 -13.49 3.44
CA THR A 216 4.76 -12.92 3.89
C THR A 216 4.89 -12.26 5.26
N VAL A 217 4.43 -11.02 5.36
CA VAL A 217 4.35 -10.23 6.60
C VAL A 217 2.89 -9.94 6.91
N VAL A 218 2.38 -10.48 8.01
CA VAL A 218 1.04 -10.19 8.53
C VAL A 218 1.13 -9.03 9.51
N TYR A 219 0.41 -7.94 9.24
CA TYR A 219 0.49 -6.68 10.01
C TYR A 219 0.31 -6.90 11.52
N GLU A 220 -0.67 -7.69 11.93
CA GLU A 220 -1.00 -7.96 13.32
C GLU A 220 0.17 -8.59 14.07
N GLN A 221 0.89 -9.52 13.45
CA GLN A 221 2.09 -10.15 14.00
C GLN A 221 3.31 -9.22 13.94
N PHE A 222 3.43 -8.46 12.85
CA PHE A 222 4.53 -7.55 12.64
C PHE A 222 4.60 -6.44 13.69
N VAL A 223 3.46 -5.86 14.09
CA VAL A 223 3.46 -4.78 15.11
C VAL A 223 3.96 -5.23 16.47
N GLU A 224 3.84 -6.53 16.79
CA GLU A 224 4.32 -7.15 18.02
C GLU A 224 5.78 -7.59 17.92
N ARG A 225 6.27 -7.89 16.70
CA ARG A 225 7.61 -8.41 16.44
C ARG A 225 8.41 -7.52 15.48
N TYR A 226 8.34 -6.21 15.68
CA TYR A 226 8.82 -5.18 14.75
C TYR A 226 10.27 -5.40 14.28
N GLU A 227 11.23 -5.51 15.20
CA GLU A 227 12.64 -5.72 14.87
C GLU A 227 12.90 -7.14 14.34
N GLN A 228 12.25 -8.15 14.94
CA GLN A 228 12.41 -9.53 14.50
C GLN A 228 11.93 -9.72 13.07
N THR A 229 10.82 -9.11 12.68
CA THR A 229 10.33 -9.16 11.29
C THR A 229 11.35 -8.56 10.33
N ALA A 230 12.01 -7.47 10.71
CA ALA A 230 13.07 -6.89 9.87
C ALA A 230 14.29 -7.83 9.75
N LEU A 231 14.67 -8.51 10.84
CA LEU A 231 15.72 -9.55 10.83
C LEU A 231 15.34 -10.74 9.96
N ASP A 232 14.11 -11.22 10.05
CA ASP A 232 13.61 -12.33 9.24
C ASP A 232 13.67 -11.98 7.74
N ILE A 233 13.38 -10.72 7.37
CA ILE A 233 13.50 -10.25 5.98
C ILE A 233 14.97 -10.13 5.56
N LEU A 234 15.88 -9.63 6.41
CA LEU A 234 17.31 -9.63 6.10
C LEU A 234 17.81 -11.06 5.80
N ALA A 235 17.43 -12.02 6.64
CA ALA A 235 17.75 -13.42 6.43
C ALA A 235 17.19 -13.97 5.11
N TYR A 236 15.92 -13.63 4.78
CA TYR A 236 15.30 -14.01 3.51
C TYR A 236 16.03 -13.42 2.29
N LEU A 237 16.55 -12.19 2.41
CA LEU A 237 17.35 -11.54 1.37
C LEU A 237 18.82 -11.98 1.36
N SER A 238 19.22 -12.93 2.22
CA SER A 238 20.61 -13.34 2.41
C SER A 238 21.56 -12.18 2.76
N VAL A 239 21.05 -11.20 3.52
CA VAL A 239 21.80 -10.04 3.99
C VAL A 239 22.24 -10.28 5.43
N ASP A 240 23.55 -10.36 5.63
CA ASP A 240 24.14 -10.56 6.96
C ASP A 240 23.87 -9.36 7.88
N CYS A 241 23.35 -9.64 9.07
CA CYS A 241 23.21 -8.66 10.14
C CYS A 241 24.33 -8.90 11.20
N PRO A 242 25.28 -7.99 11.36
CA PRO A 242 26.38 -8.17 12.33
C PRO A 242 25.84 -8.34 13.76
N PRO A 243 26.48 -9.18 14.59
CA PRO A 243 26.13 -9.31 16.00
C PRO A 243 26.19 -7.94 16.71
N GLY A 244 25.14 -7.62 17.48
CA GLY A 244 25.09 -6.33 18.19
C GLY A 244 24.73 -5.12 17.31
N HIS A 245 24.29 -5.35 16.07
CA HIS A 245 23.79 -4.29 15.21
C HIS A 245 22.61 -3.55 15.86
N SER A 246 22.71 -2.20 15.94
CA SER A 246 21.63 -1.39 16.52
C SER A 246 20.69 -0.89 15.44
N PHE A 247 19.40 -1.11 15.66
CA PHE A 247 18.33 -0.55 14.82
C PHE A 247 18.13 0.94 15.12
N GLY A 248 17.69 1.68 14.11
CA GLY A 248 17.17 3.03 14.30
C GLY A 248 15.90 3.04 15.14
N GLU A 249 15.57 4.18 15.75
CA GLU A 249 14.37 4.32 16.57
C GLU A 249 13.08 4.19 15.75
N ARG A 250 12.08 3.45 16.28
CA ARG A 250 10.74 3.38 15.71
C ARG A 250 10.01 4.69 15.99
N ARG A 251 9.68 5.44 14.94
CA ARG A 251 8.94 6.71 15.02
C ARG A 251 7.43 6.53 14.80
N MET A 252 7.04 5.61 13.90
CA MET A 252 5.64 5.38 13.61
C MET A 252 4.93 4.62 14.72
N ARG A 253 3.83 5.20 15.24
CA ARG A 253 2.98 4.61 16.28
C ARG A 253 1.71 4.00 15.69
N ARG A 254 1.08 3.09 16.42
CA ARG A 254 -0.20 2.47 16.07
C ARG A 254 -1.29 3.54 15.97
N GLN A 255 -1.99 3.59 14.84
CA GLN A 255 -3.05 4.58 14.56
C GLN A 255 -4.46 4.14 15.00
N ALA A 256 -4.62 2.98 15.66
CA ALA A 256 -5.92 2.53 16.14
C ALA A 256 -6.40 3.43 17.27
N ASP A 257 -7.32 4.33 16.97
CA ASP A 257 -7.96 5.25 17.88
C ASP A 257 -9.39 4.80 18.24
N GLU A 258 -10.00 5.51 19.18
CA GLU A 258 -11.36 5.24 19.66
C GLU A 258 -12.40 5.37 18.54
N LEU A 259 -12.23 6.35 17.66
CA LEU A 259 -13.08 6.56 16.48
C LEU A 259 -13.05 5.35 15.53
N SER A 260 -11.90 4.75 15.30
CA SER A 260 -11.78 3.54 14.46
C SER A 260 -12.51 2.35 15.08
N ARG A 261 -12.51 2.22 16.41
CA ARG A 261 -13.24 1.17 17.12
C ARG A 261 -14.76 1.38 17.03
N ASP A 262 -15.22 2.61 17.23
CA ASP A 262 -16.64 2.99 17.06
C ASP A 262 -17.11 2.68 15.62
N TRP A 263 -16.36 3.11 14.61
CA TRP A 263 -16.72 2.86 13.22
C TRP A 263 -16.72 1.38 12.85
N SER A 264 -15.84 0.57 13.43
CA SER A 264 -15.83 -0.88 13.24
C SER A 264 -17.10 -1.51 13.84
N GLN A 265 -17.50 -1.11 15.05
CA GLN A 265 -18.75 -1.60 15.67
C GLN A 265 -19.99 -1.20 14.85
N ARG A 266 -20.05 0.06 14.40
CA ARG A 266 -21.14 0.53 13.52
C ARG A 266 -21.22 -0.25 12.22
N TYR A 267 -20.08 -0.49 11.58
CA TYR A 267 -20.02 -1.24 10.33
C TYR A 267 -20.59 -2.65 10.49
N TRP A 268 -20.15 -3.39 11.50
CA TRP A 268 -20.63 -4.76 11.71
C TRP A 268 -22.12 -4.83 12.07
N ALA A 269 -22.60 -3.90 12.89
CA ALA A 269 -24.02 -3.81 13.21
C ALA A 269 -24.88 -3.48 11.98
N GLU A 270 -24.41 -2.60 11.11
CA GLU A 270 -25.11 -2.24 9.87
C GLU A 270 -25.03 -3.36 8.84
N ALA A 271 -23.90 -4.02 8.67
CA ALA A 271 -23.72 -5.16 7.79
C ALA A 271 -24.67 -6.30 8.16
N GLN A 272 -24.85 -6.56 9.45
CA GLN A 272 -25.79 -7.57 9.92
C GLN A 272 -27.23 -7.20 9.55
N ARG A 273 -27.67 -5.97 9.85
CA ARG A 273 -29.04 -5.50 9.50
C ARG A 273 -29.31 -5.60 7.99
N ARG A 274 -28.35 -5.21 7.15
CA ARG A 274 -28.51 -5.28 5.69
C ARG A 274 -28.60 -6.71 5.18
N ARG A 275 -27.88 -7.66 5.79
CA ARG A 275 -27.99 -9.11 5.46
C ARG A 275 -29.34 -9.68 5.84
N GLU A 276 -29.84 -9.34 7.03
CA GLU A 276 -31.17 -9.79 7.52
C GLU A 276 -32.29 -9.25 6.63
N ALA A 277 -32.24 -8.00 6.22
CA ALA A 277 -33.19 -7.41 5.29
C ALA A 277 -33.19 -8.11 3.93
N ALA A 278 -32.01 -8.31 3.34
CA ALA A 278 -31.86 -9.00 2.05
C ALA A 278 -32.36 -10.46 2.09
N ALA A 279 -32.16 -11.18 3.20
CA ALA A 279 -32.68 -12.52 3.39
C ALA A 279 -34.23 -12.54 3.52
N GLY A 280 -34.79 -11.53 4.18
CA GLY A 280 -36.27 -11.37 4.31
C GLY A 280 -36.94 -11.11 2.96
N ASP A 281 -36.33 -10.25 2.12
CA ASP A 281 -36.85 -9.96 0.77
C ASP A 281 -36.84 -11.21 -0.13
N GLN A 282 -35.76 -12.00 -0.10
CA GLN A 282 -35.65 -13.25 -0.87
C GLN A 282 -36.70 -14.29 -0.46
N LEU A 283 -37.02 -14.42 0.84
CA LEU A 283 -38.04 -15.31 1.33
C LEU A 283 -39.46 -14.85 0.94
N SER A 284 -39.68 -13.54 0.89
CA SER A 284 -40.97 -12.96 0.47
C SER A 284 -41.21 -13.19 -1.03
N ASP A 285 -40.19 -13.06 -1.86
CA ASP A 285 -40.29 -13.31 -3.31
C ASP A 285 -40.52 -14.80 -3.63
N LEU A 286 -39.94 -15.72 -2.85
CA LEU A 286 -40.17 -17.17 -2.98
C LEU A 286 -41.56 -17.60 -2.50
N ALA A 287 -42.22 -16.83 -1.63
CA ALA A 287 -43.55 -17.13 -1.12
C ALA A 287 -44.70 -16.62 -2.04
N LEU A 288 -44.37 -15.74 -3.00
CA LEU A 288 -45.32 -15.13 -3.94
C LEU A 288 -45.28 -15.73 -5.35
N GLY A 289 -44.34 -16.64 -5.64
CA GLY A 289 -44.21 -17.37 -6.91
C GLY A 289 -44.63 -18.83 -6.81
#